data_5139191a2b3ddc693cdf41ca28042dd9
#
_entry.id   5139191a2b3ddc693cdf41ca28042dd9
#
_cell.length_a   1.000
_cell.length_b   1.000
_cell.length_c   1.000
_cell.angle_alpha   90.00
_cell.angle_beta   90.00
_cell.angle_gamma   90.00
#
_symmetry.space_group_name_H-M   'P 1'
#
loop_
_entity.id
_entity.type
_entity.pdbx_description
1 polymer ?
#
loop_
_entity_poly.entity_id
_entity_poly.type
_entity_poly.pdbx_seq_one_letter_code
_entity_poly.pdbx_strand_id
1 'polypeptide(L)'
;SEQNMERLAENFYNDTYLFDQNACSAPHLVVWLGSKENMAKGKELFWKAEYDMVQKKNYNFQSVMAVDKLTDFYRQIQAMEICYTETKDNELVRVQLSDELPSNIDDYRSKCGYFTEYDAKSLDEIAHIVKYKYQTMACYGISAEDIREFVLKNHLIGIDRFVPFGDTTAFSLTWDGYNLIQILSREVTI
;
A
#
# COMPACT_ATOMS: atom_id res chain seq x y z
N SER A 1 7.29 19.99 -5.72
CA SER A 1 7.45 20.34 -7.15
C SER A 1 6.94 19.20 -8.01
N GLU A 2 6.58 19.46 -9.25
CA GLU A 2 6.12 18.44 -10.21
C GLU A 2 7.11 17.27 -10.34
N GLN A 3 8.40 17.54 -10.45
CA GLN A 3 9.45 16.51 -10.49
C GLN A 3 9.46 15.59 -9.27
N ASN A 4 9.13 16.09 -8.09
CA ASN A 4 9.03 15.26 -6.89
C ASN A 4 7.81 14.34 -6.95
N MET A 5 6.70 14.80 -7.54
CA MET A 5 5.49 13.99 -7.67
C MET A 5 5.66 12.91 -8.74
N GLU A 6 6.27 13.23 -9.88
CA GLU A 6 6.59 12.24 -10.92
C GLU A 6 7.49 11.12 -10.38
N ARG A 7 8.54 11.47 -9.62
CA ARG A 7 9.41 10.47 -9.00
C ARG A 7 8.67 9.62 -7.95
N LEU A 8 7.77 10.24 -7.19
CA LEU A 8 6.96 9.52 -6.21
C LEU A 8 6.03 8.50 -6.89
N ALA A 9 5.40 8.91 -7.99
CA ALA A 9 4.56 8.04 -8.80
C ALA A 9 5.38 6.91 -9.45
N GLU A 10 6.56 7.19 -10.00
CA GLU A 10 7.43 6.15 -10.55
C GLU A 10 7.83 5.12 -9.49
N ASN A 11 8.16 5.56 -8.29
CA ASN A 11 8.48 4.68 -7.18
C ASN A 11 7.28 3.81 -6.78
N PHE A 12 6.08 4.40 -6.70
CA PHE A 12 4.87 3.65 -6.37
C PHE A 12 4.46 2.68 -7.49
N TYR A 13 4.62 3.07 -8.76
CA TYR A 13 4.47 2.17 -9.89
C TYR A 13 5.39 0.95 -9.77
N ASN A 14 6.65 1.16 -9.41
CA ASN A 14 7.60 0.07 -9.22
C ASN A 14 7.22 -0.88 -8.09
N ASP A 15 6.63 -0.37 -7.01
CA ASP A 15 6.14 -1.17 -5.88
C ASP A 15 4.86 -1.94 -6.20
N THR A 16 4.13 -1.55 -7.24
CA THR A 16 2.78 -2.06 -7.52
C THR A 16 2.66 -2.72 -8.89
N TYR A 17 2.76 -1.96 -9.97
CA TYR A 17 2.45 -2.42 -11.33
C TYR A 17 3.48 -3.37 -11.93
N LEU A 18 4.77 -3.28 -11.54
CA LEU A 18 5.81 -4.14 -12.09
C LEU A 18 5.52 -5.64 -11.91
N PHE A 19 4.78 -6.01 -10.87
CA PHE A 19 4.39 -7.38 -10.55
C PHE A 19 2.87 -7.54 -10.48
N ASP A 20 2.11 -6.65 -11.15
CA ASP A 20 0.64 -6.65 -11.14
C ASP A 20 0.04 -6.67 -9.73
N GLN A 21 0.71 -6.05 -8.75
CA GLN A 21 0.41 -6.10 -7.30
C GLN A 21 0.41 -7.53 -6.71
N ASN A 22 1.07 -8.51 -7.32
CA ASN A 22 1.13 -9.88 -6.80
C ASN A 22 2.34 -10.11 -5.86
N ALA A 23 3.28 -9.18 -5.76
CA ALA A 23 4.36 -9.28 -4.78
C ALA A 23 3.77 -9.25 -3.35
N CYS A 24 4.34 -10.04 -2.41
CA CYS A 24 3.90 -10.09 -1.02
C CYS A 24 4.02 -8.72 -0.31
N SER A 25 4.94 -7.87 -0.77
CA SER A 25 5.16 -6.52 -0.27
C SER A 25 4.43 -5.44 -1.08
N ALA A 26 3.62 -5.79 -2.10
CA ALA A 26 2.93 -4.80 -2.91
C ALA A 26 1.83 -4.08 -2.12
N PRO A 27 1.76 -2.74 -2.17
CA PRO A 27 0.68 -1.96 -1.56
C PRO A 27 -0.69 -2.27 -2.19
N HIS A 28 -1.72 -2.48 -1.36
CA HIS A 28 -3.11 -2.66 -1.77
C HIS A 28 -4.04 -1.66 -1.07
N LEU A 29 -3.75 -1.35 0.19
CA LEU A 29 -4.42 -0.32 0.98
C LEU A 29 -3.56 0.93 1.03
N VAL A 30 -4.14 2.06 0.65
CA VAL A 30 -3.50 3.38 0.75
C VAL A 30 -4.18 4.17 1.85
N VAL A 31 -3.42 4.53 2.88
CA VAL A 31 -3.92 5.32 4.02
C VAL A 31 -3.44 6.75 3.90
N TRP A 32 -4.38 7.68 3.94
CA TRP A 32 -4.13 9.10 3.88
C TRP A 32 -4.20 9.71 5.28
N LEU A 33 -3.21 10.55 5.60
CA LEU A 33 -3.11 11.23 6.89
C LEU A 33 -3.04 12.75 6.70
N GLY A 34 -3.78 13.49 7.51
CA GLY A 34 -3.73 14.95 7.48
C GLY A 34 -5.10 15.61 7.58
N SER A 35 -5.17 16.91 7.29
CA SER A 35 -6.45 17.60 7.18
C SER A 35 -7.20 17.17 5.91
N LYS A 36 -8.54 17.23 5.95
CA LYS A 36 -9.37 16.87 4.78
C LYS A 36 -8.96 17.61 3.51
N GLU A 37 -8.62 18.89 3.62
CA GLU A 37 -8.18 19.71 2.48
C GLU A 37 -6.84 19.22 1.92
N ASN A 38 -5.85 18.95 2.78
CA ASN A 38 -4.54 18.45 2.37
C ASN A 38 -4.63 17.06 1.75
N MET A 39 -5.44 16.17 2.34
CA MET A 39 -5.67 14.84 1.79
C MET A 39 -6.33 14.90 0.41
N ALA A 40 -7.39 15.71 0.24
CA ALA A 40 -8.05 15.87 -1.06
C ALA A 40 -7.08 16.33 -2.14
N LYS A 41 -6.30 17.37 -1.86
CA LYS A 41 -5.26 17.87 -2.78
C LYS A 41 -4.15 16.85 -3.02
N GLY A 42 -3.72 16.15 -1.99
CA GLY A 42 -2.71 15.09 -2.09
C GLY A 42 -3.18 13.95 -3.00
N LYS A 43 -4.40 13.48 -2.81
CA LYS A 43 -5.03 12.45 -3.63
C LYS A 43 -5.10 12.86 -5.11
N GLU A 44 -5.60 14.05 -5.39
CA GLU A 44 -5.72 14.56 -6.76
C GLU A 44 -4.35 14.58 -7.46
N LEU A 45 -3.34 15.16 -6.83
CA LEU A 45 -2.00 15.27 -7.41
C LEU A 45 -1.32 13.92 -7.57
N PHE A 46 -1.38 13.07 -6.56
CA PHE A 46 -0.72 11.77 -6.55
C PHE A 46 -1.35 10.82 -7.58
N TRP A 47 -2.67 10.65 -7.55
CA TRP A 47 -3.32 9.71 -8.45
C TRP A 47 -3.32 10.17 -9.91
N LYS A 48 -3.29 11.48 -10.15
CA LYS A 48 -3.04 12.01 -11.49
C LYS A 48 -1.64 11.60 -11.96
N ALA A 49 -0.62 11.84 -11.15
CA ALA A 49 0.76 11.50 -11.51
C ALA A 49 0.97 9.99 -11.68
N GLU A 50 0.31 9.17 -10.84
CA GLU A 50 0.35 7.72 -10.97
C GLU A 50 -0.30 7.23 -12.26
N TYR A 51 -1.47 7.75 -12.61
CA TYR A 51 -2.10 7.41 -13.89
C TYR A 51 -1.23 7.84 -15.09
N ASP A 52 -0.68 9.06 -15.05
CA ASP A 52 0.24 9.54 -16.08
C ASP A 52 1.48 8.61 -16.20
N MET A 53 1.99 8.08 -15.08
CA MET A 53 3.09 7.12 -15.04
C MET A 53 2.70 5.76 -15.65
N VAL A 54 1.52 5.25 -15.32
CA VAL A 54 0.97 4.00 -15.89
C VAL A 54 0.90 4.09 -17.42
N GLN A 55 0.41 5.24 -17.95
CA GLN A 55 0.37 5.51 -19.38
C GLN A 55 1.77 5.61 -19.99
N LYS A 56 2.67 6.35 -19.35
CA LYS A 56 4.06 6.52 -19.78
C LYS A 56 4.82 5.19 -19.88
N LYS A 57 4.58 4.29 -18.94
CA LYS A 57 5.21 2.95 -18.89
C LYS A 57 4.54 1.93 -19.82
N ASN A 58 3.43 2.30 -20.48
CA ASN A 58 2.61 1.39 -21.31
C ASN A 58 2.28 0.09 -20.58
N TYR A 59 1.64 0.21 -19.42
CA TYR A 59 1.28 -0.96 -18.62
C TYR A 59 0.47 -1.96 -19.46
N ASN A 60 0.90 -3.21 -19.47
CA ASN A 60 0.32 -4.27 -20.30
C ASN A 60 -1.02 -4.78 -19.72
N PHE A 61 -2.03 -3.91 -19.76
CA PHE A 61 -3.36 -4.21 -19.25
C PHE A 61 -4.08 -5.22 -20.16
N GLN A 62 -4.65 -6.25 -19.55
CA GLN A 62 -5.43 -7.29 -20.24
C GLN A 62 -6.91 -7.20 -19.81
N SER A 63 -7.82 -7.47 -20.73
CA SER A 63 -9.27 -7.40 -20.47
C SER A 63 -9.74 -8.27 -19.30
N VAL A 64 -9.08 -9.41 -19.06
CA VAL A 64 -9.38 -10.27 -17.91
C VAL A 64 -9.12 -9.57 -16.58
N MET A 65 -8.13 -8.67 -16.50
CA MET A 65 -7.84 -7.89 -15.30
C MET A 65 -9.01 -6.95 -14.92
N ALA A 66 -9.74 -6.43 -15.92
CA ALA A 66 -10.94 -5.63 -15.66
C ALA A 66 -12.06 -6.46 -15.03
N VAL A 67 -12.24 -7.68 -15.51
CA VAL A 67 -13.26 -8.61 -14.97
C VAL A 67 -12.91 -9.02 -13.54
N ASP A 68 -11.65 -9.33 -13.28
CA ASP A 68 -11.17 -9.66 -11.92
C ASP A 68 -11.42 -8.50 -10.95
N LYS A 69 -11.02 -7.27 -11.32
CA LYS A 69 -11.25 -6.07 -10.49
C LYS A 69 -12.72 -5.79 -10.24
N LEU A 70 -13.58 -5.96 -11.25
CA LEU A 70 -15.02 -5.78 -11.09
C LEU A 70 -15.60 -6.82 -10.13
N THR A 71 -15.13 -8.06 -10.20
CA THR A 71 -15.54 -9.12 -9.29
C THR A 71 -15.11 -8.82 -7.86
N ASP A 72 -13.87 -8.40 -7.65
CA ASP A 72 -13.36 -8.00 -6.34
C ASP A 72 -14.09 -6.77 -5.79
N PHE A 73 -14.41 -5.80 -6.64
CA PHE A 73 -15.22 -4.65 -6.26
C PHE A 73 -16.61 -5.05 -5.75
N TYR A 74 -17.30 -5.96 -6.45
CA TYR A 74 -18.61 -6.45 -5.99
C TYR A 74 -18.54 -7.24 -4.69
N ARG A 75 -17.46 -7.98 -4.46
CA ARG A 75 -17.22 -8.63 -3.16
C ARG A 75 -16.99 -7.59 -2.05
N GLN A 76 -16.24 -6.54 -2.37
CA GLN A 76 -15.90 -5.50 -1.41
C GLN A 76 -17.13 -4.68 -0.99
N ILE A 77 -18.00 -4.24 -1.92
CA ILE A 77 -19.20 -3.47 -1.59
C ILE A 77 -20.28 -4.26 -0.83
N GLN A 78 -20.21 -5.58 -0.86
CA GLN A 78 -21.09 -6.42 -0.03
C GLN A 78 -20.61 -6.52 1.43
N ALA A 79 -19.35 -6.24 1.68
CA ALA A 79 -18.70 -6.45 2.96
C ALA A 79 -18.39 -5.16 3.72
N MET A 80 -18.33 -4.02 3.03
CA MET A 80 -17.92 -2.75 3.63
C MET A 80 -18.58 -1.55 2.95
N GLU A 81 -18.65 -0.46 3.67
CA GLU A 81 -19.22 0.78 3.16
C GLU A 81 -18.19 1.57 2.36
N ILE A 82 -18.55 1.86 1.10
CA ILE A 82 -17.72 2.61 0.16
C ILE A 82 -18.40 3.95 -0.13
N CYS A 83 -17.67 5.04 0.04
CA CYS A 83 -18.20 6.38 -0.21
C CYS A 83 -17.86 6.93 -1.59
N TYR A 84 -16.83 6.42 -2.23
CA TYR A 84 -16.37 6.92 -3.53
C TYR A 84 -15.62 5.85 -4.33
N THR A 85 -15.80 5.87 -5.64
CA THR A 85 -15.02 5.04 -6.57
C THR A 85 -14.61 5.83 -7.79
N GLU A 86 -13.41 5.57 -8.30
CA GLU A 86 -12.93 6.13 -9.55
C GLU A 86 -12.24 5.04 -10.37
N THR A 87 -12.49 5.06 -11.67
CA THR A 87 -11.84 4.15 -12.62
C THR A 87 -11.33 4.94 -13.81
N LYS A 88 -10.03 4.81 -14.11
CA LYS A 88 -9.40 5.37 -15.31
C LYS A 88 -8.94 4.23 -16.21
N ASP A 89 -9.62 4.04 -17.33
CA ASP A 89 -9.36 3.04 -18.38
C ASP A 89 -9.19 1.60 -17.84
N ASN A 90 -9.76 1.31 -16.67
CA ASN A 90 -9.54 0.10 -15.88
C ASN A 90 -8.08 -0.18 -15.47
N GLU A 91 -7.14 0.68 -15.79
CA GLU A 91 -5.75 0.54 -15.40
C GLU A 91 -5.49 1.06 -13.98
N LEU A 92 -6.27 2.05 -13.55
CA LEU A 92 -6.28 2.56 -12.19
C LEU A 92 -7.70 2.54 -11.63
N VAL A 93 -7.94 1.74 -10.61
CA VAL A 93 -9.20 1.67 -9.88
C VAL A 93 -8.96 2.07 -8.43
N ARG A 94 -9.74 3.01 -7.94
CA ARG A 94 -9.67 3.55 -6.58
C ARG A 94 -11.00 3.34 -5.88
N VAL A 95 -10.96 2.81 -4.68
CA VAL A 95 -12.14 2.53 -3.87
C VAL A 95 -11.94 3.13 -2.49
N GLN A 96 -12.62 4.23 -2.20
CA GLN A 96 -12.54 4.94 -0.93
C GLN A 96 -13.54 4.37 0.07
N LEU A 97 -13.03 3.86 1.18
CA LEU A 97 -13.85 3.46 2.31
C LEU A 97 -14.49 4.68 2.99
N SER A 98 -15.64 4.47 3.61
CA SER A 98 -16.29 5.46 4.48
C SER A 98 -15.50 5.69 5.77
N ASP A 99 -16.18 5.69 6.91
CA ASP A 99 -15.58 6.05 8.19
C ASP A 99 -14.95 4.87 8.95
N GLU A 100 -15.15 3.64 8.48
CA GLU A 100 -14.68 2.44 9.16
C GLU A 100 -13.68 1.66 8.30
N LEU A 101 -12.56 1.26 8.91
CA LEU A 101 -11.58 0.36 8.33
C LEU A 101 -11.77 -1.04 8.90
N PRO A 102 -12.32 -2.00 8.14
CA PRO A 102 -12.59 -3.34 8.64
C PRO A 102 -11.31 -4.10 9.01
N SER A 103 -11.35 -4.85 10.12
CA SER A 103 -10.19 -5.61 10.61
C SER A 103 -9.74 -6.74 9.67
N ASN A 104 -10.56 -7.11 8.70
CA ASN A 104 -10.29 -8.12 7.68
C ASN A 104 -10.13 -7.52 6.28
N ILE A 105 -9.74 -6.26 6.19
CA ILE A 105 -9.55 -5.57 4.90
C ILE A 105 -8.61 -6.31 3.94
N ASP A 106 -7.66 -7.05 4.49
CA ASP A 106 -6.70 -7.85 3.75
C ASP A 106 -7.32 -9.05 2.98
N ASP A 107 -8.55 -9.47 3.31
CA ASP A 107 -9.28 -10.49 2.57
C ASP A 107 -9.91 -9.93 1.27
N TYR A 108 -9.93 -8.60 1.10
CA TYR A 108 -10.56 -7.89 -0.01
C TYR A 108 -9.55 -7.15 -0.90
N ARG A 109 -8.29 -7.49 -0.81
CA ARG A 109 -7.27 -6.94 -1.72
C ARG A 109 -7.50 -7.45 -3.14
N SER A 110 -7.35 -6.57 -4.12
CA SER A 110 -7.32 -6.89 -5.54
C SER A 110 -5.93 -6.58 -6.11
N LYS A 111 -5.75 -6.61 -7.41
CA LYS A 111 -4.47 -6.49 -8.10
C LYS A 111 -4.57 -5.63 -9.36
N CYS A 112 -3.48 -5.49 -10.10
CA CYS A 112 -3.44 -4.85 -11.41
C CYS A 112 -3.90 -3.38 -11.40
N GLY A 113 -3.49 -2.59 -10.39
CA GLY A 113 -3.87 -1.20 -10.25
C GLY A 113 -5.22 -0.98 -9.57
N TYR A 114 -5.57 -1.84 -8.62
CA TYR A 114 -6.74 -1.67 -7.76
C TYR A 114 -6.30 -1.28 -6.36
N PHE A 115 -6.74 -0.13 -5.87
CA PHE A 115 -6.36 0.42 -4.58
C PHE A 115 -7.58 0.73 -3.73
N THR A 116 -7.59 0.19 -2.52
CA THR A 116 -8.52 0.59 -1.47
C THR A 116 -7.90 1.77 -0.72
N GLU A 117 -8.68 2.82 -0.49
CA GLU A 117 -8.23 4.03 0.21
C GLU A 117 -8.98 4.22 1.53
N TYR A 118 -8.27 4.73 2.53
CA TYR A 118 -8.82 5.09 3.82
C TYR A 118 -8.24 6.41 4.32
N ASP A 119 -9.09 7.29 4.86
CA ASP A 119 -8.71 8.58 5.45
C ASP A 119 -8.61 8.44 6.96
N ALA A 120 -7.41 8.34 7.50
CA ALA A 120 -7.17 8.20 8.92
C ALA A 120 -6.83 9.56 9.57
N LYS A 121 -7.26 9.75 10.82
CA LYS A 121 -6.90 10.91 11.65
C LYS A 121 -5.52 10.76 12.26
N SER A 122 -5.10 9.52 12.48
CA SER A 122 -3.78 9.17 13.02
C SER A 122 -3.36 7.78 12.57
N LEU A 123 -2.06 7.46 12.70
CA LEU A 123 -1.55 6.11 12.48
C LEU A 123 -2.20 5.07 13.41
N ASP A 124 -2.58 5.47 14.62
CA ASP A 124 -3.18 4.54 15.58
C ASP A 124 -4.48 3.91 15.07
N GLU A 125 -5.21 4.60 14.18
CA GLU A 125 -6.46 4.07 13.63
C GLU A 125 -6.26 2.82 12.77
N ILE A 126 -5.06 2.62 12.23
CA ILE A 126 -4.76 1.42 11.43
C ILE A 126 -4.11 0.29 12.24
N ALA A 127 -3.81 0.51 13.52
CA ALA A 127 -3.13 -0.50 14.34
C ALA A 127 -3.91 -1.81 14.45
N HIS A 128 -5.24 -1.74 14.50
CA HIS A 128 -6.11 -2.90 14.67
C HIS A 128 -6.14 -3.85 13.46
N ILE A 129 -5.77 -3.36 12.26
CA ILE A 129 -5.69 -4.22 11.07
C ILE A 129 -4.32 -4.91 10.95
N VAL A 130 -3.29 -4.41 11.64
CA VAL A 130 -1.95 -4.97 11.57
C VAL A 130 -1.92 -6.35 12.21
N LYS A 131 -1.64 -7.36 11.39
CA LYS A 131 -1.53 -8.76 11.78
C LYS A 131 -0.15 -9.29 11.39
N TYR A 132 0.23 -10.43 11.95
CA TYR A 132 1.50 -11.09 11.70
C TYR A 132 1.84 -11.28 10.20
N LYS A 133 0.83 -11.41 9.35
CA LYS A 133 1.03 -11.57 7.90
C LYS A 133 1.34 -10.26 7.14
N TYR A 134 1.21 -9.10 7.80
CA TYR A 134 1.63 -7.83 7.22
C TYR A 134 3.14 -7.68 7.36
N GLN A 135 3.86 -7.56 6.26
CA GLN A 135 5.31 -7.56 6.24
C GLN A 135 5.91 -6.17 6.04
N THR A 136 5.34 -5.39 5.14
CA THR A 136 5.93 -4.13 4.70
C THR A 136 4.88 -3.01 4.66
N MET A 137 5.25 -1.85 5.19
CA MET A 137 4.52 -0.59 5.00
C MET A 137 5.41 0.39 4.24
N ALA A 138 4.96 0.80 3.06
CA ALA A 138 5.59 1.89 2.33
C ALA A 138 5.06 3.23 2.89
N CYS A 139 5.96 4.16 3.20
CA CYS A 139 5.63 5.43 3.84
C CYS A 139 6.14 6.63 3.03
N TYR A 140 5.35 7.70 3.01
CA TYR A 140 5.76 8.99 2.48
C TYR A 140 5.31 10.12 3.39
N GLY A 141 6.23 11.01 3.76
CA GLY A 141 5.93 12.18 4.60
C GLY A 141 5.68 11.89 6.09
N ILE A 142 6.03 10.69 6.56
CA ILE A 142 5.93 10.28 7.97
C ILE A 142 7.34 10.24 8.55
N SER A 143 7.54 10.78 9.75
CA SER A 143 8.86 10.77 10.40
C SER A 143 9.19 9.40 11.00
N ALA A 144 10.47 9.11 11.16
CA ALA A 144 10.92 7.89 11.84
C ALA A 144 10.47 7.82 13.30
N GLU A 145 10.35 8.98 13.95
CA GLU A 145 9.82 9.12 15.31
C GLU A 145 8.36 8.71 15.40
N ASP A 146 7.52 9.20 14.47
CA ASP A 146 6.09 8.85 14.42
C ASP A 146 5.89 7.36 14.17
N ILE A 147 6.70 6.78 13.28
CA ILE A 147 6.69 5.33 13.02
C ILE A 147 7.08 4.55 14.28
N ARG A 148 8.14 4.98 14.97
CA ARG A 148 8.57 4.34 16.21
C ARG A 148 7.50 4.40 17.30
N GLU A 149 6.89 5.59 17.48
CA GLU A 149 5.81 5.77 18.44
C GLU A 149 4.62 4.85 18.10
N PHE A 150 4.20 4.83 16.84
CA PHE A 150 3.14 3.94 16.36
C PHE A 150 3.39 2.47 16.69
N VAL A 151 4.59 1.95 16.40
CA VAL A 151 4.97 0.56 16.67
C VAL A 151 4.95 0.25 18.16
N LEU A 152 5.59 1.09 18.97
CA LEU A 152 5.75 0.86 20.41
C LEU A 152 4.44 1.03 21.18
N LYS A 153 3.69 2.08 20.89
CA LYS A 153 2.42 2.39 21.56
C LYS A 153 1.37 1.31 21.32
N ASN A 154 1.31 0.80 20.10
CA ASN A 154 0.30 -0.17 19.70
C ASN A 154 0.78 -1.63 19.83
N HIS A 155 2.01 -1.87 20.30
CA HIS A 155 2.59 -3.21 20.44
C HIS A 155 2.42 -4.06 19.19
N LEU A 156 2.73 -3.49 18.01
CA LEU A 156 2.47 -4.15 16.74
C LEU A 156 3.25 -5.46 16.61
N ILE A 157 2.57 -6.48 16.13
CA ILE A 157 3.09 -7.82 15.83
C ILE A 157 2.94 -8.12 14.34
N GLY A 158 3.49 -7.30 13.52
CA GLY A 158 3.45 -7.32 12.06
C GLY A 158 4.12 -6.05 11.57
N ILE A 159 4.27 -5.91 10.26
CA ILE A 159 5.04 -4.86 9.62
C ILE A 159 6.49 -4.86 10.12
N ASP A 160 7.26 -5.78 9.57
CA ASP A 160 8.69 -5.93 9.90
C ASP A 160 9.56 -4.86 9.22
N ARG A 161 9.00 -4.19 8.21
CA ARG A 161 9.70 -3.19 7.40
C ARG A 161 8.84 -1.96 7.15
N PHE A 162 9.41 -0.79 7.46
CA PHE A 162 8.90 0.52 7.04
C PHE A 162 9.89 1.09 6.02
N VAL A 163 9.43 1.32 4.81
CA VAL A 163 10.30 1.71 3.68
C VAL A 163 9.72 2.90 2.93
N PRO A 164 10.54 3.73 2.25
CA PRO A 164 10.03 4.72 1.33
C PRO A 164 9.38 4.04 0.10
N PHE A 165 8.57 4.78 -0.64
CA PHE A 165 8.04 4.32 -1.92
C PHE A 165 9.19 4.00 -2.88
N GLY A 166 9.10 2.86 -3.58
CA GLY A 166 10.10 2.31 -4.47
C GLY A 166 10.98 1.23 -3.85
N ASP A 167 10.92 1.04 -2.53
CA ASP A 167 11.80 0.13 -1.80
C ASP A 167 11.06 -1.11 -1.22
N THR A 168 9.78 -1.34 -1.60
CA THR A 168 9.04 -2.47 -1.04
C THR A 168 9.64 -3.82 -1.45
N THR A 169 10.29 -3.90 -2.61
CA THR A 169 10.97 -5.09 -3.13
C THR A 169 12.49 -5.08 -2.90
N ALA A 170 13.04 -4.03 -2.26
CA ALA A 170 14.47 -3.92 -1.98
C ALA A 170 14.91 -4.96 -0.96
N PHE A 171 15.56 -6.03 -1.43
CA PHE A 171 16.04 -7.12 -0.58
C PHE A 171 17.20 -6.69 0.31
N SER A 172 17.19 -7.18 1.57
CA SER A 172 18.31 -7.02 2.51
C SER A 172 18.56 -8.31 3.29
N LEU A 173 19.69 -8.36 4.01
CA LEU A 173 20.02 -9.51 4.87
C LEU A 173 19.15 -9.61 6.14
N THR A 174 18.36 -8.58 6.42
CA THR A 174 17.23 -8.66 7.37
C THR A 174 15.95 -8.61 6.54
N TRP A 175 15.20 -9.69 6.54
CA TRP A 175 13.99 -9.85 5.75
C TRP A 175 12.88 -10.49 6.57
N ASP A 176 11.67 -9.95 6.49
CA ASP A 176 10.49 -10.42 7.24
C ASP A 176 10.78 -10.60 8.75
N GLY A 177 11.50 -9.63 9.35
CA GLY A 177 11.88 -9.67 10.76
C GLY A 177 13.05 -10.61 11.11
N TYR A 178 13.59 -11.37 10.16
CA TYR A 178 14.66 -12.33 10.39
C TYR A 178 16.02 -11.84 9.91
N ASN A 179 17.05 -12.00 10.74
CA ASN A 179 18.44 -11.87 10.32
C ASN A 179 18.87 -13.15 9.58
N LEU A 180 18.95 -13.09 8.25
CA LEU A 180 19.22 -14.25 7.41
C LEU A 180 20.58 -14.87 7.66
N ILE A 181 21.60 -14.08 8.00
CA ILE A 181 22.91 -14.60 8.35
C ILE A 181 22.80 -15.48 9.59
N GLN A 182 22.12 -15.00 10.63
CA GLN A 182 21.99 -15.71 11.89
C GLN A 182 21.19 -17.01 11.74
N ILE A 183 20.07 -16.99 11.02
CA ILE A 183 19.21 -18.19 10.89
C ILE A 183 19.74 -19.21 9.89
N LEU A 184 20.57 -18.79 8.93
CA LEU A 184 21.15 -19.66 7.90
C LEU A 184 22.57 -20.13 8.23
N SER A 185 23.12 -19.74 9.38
CA SER A 185 24.46 -20.16 9.85
C SER A 185 24.37 -21.04 11.09
N ARG A 186 25.47 -21.70 11.40
CA ARG A 186 25.63 -22.52 12.61
C ARG A 186 26.84 -22.00 13.40
N GLU A 187 26.66 -21.86 14.70
CA GLU A 187 27.75 -21.59 15.61
C GLU A 187 28.46 -22.89 15.97
N VAL A 188 29.79 -22.90 15.91
CA VAL A 188 30.63 -24.02 16.32
C VAL A 188 31.38 -23.60 17.57
N THR A 189 31.11 -24.24 18.69
CA THR A 189 31.86 -24.08 19.93
C THR A 189 33.00 -25.09 19.95
N ILE A 190 34.24 -24.64 20.23
CA ILE A 190 35.45 -25.45 20.34
C ILE A 190 35.89 -25.50 21.81
#